data_40885d9e72d75e12239503d179257922
#
_entry.id   40885d9e72d75e12239503d179257922
#
_cell.length_a   1.000
_cell.length_b   1.000
_cell.length_c   1.000
_cell.angle_alpha   90.00
_cell.angle_beta   90.00
_cell.angle_gamma   90.00
#
_symmetry.space_group_name_H-M   'P 1'
#
loop_
_entity.id
_entity.type
_entity.pdbx_description
1 polymer ?
#
loop_
_entity_poly.entity_id
_entity_poly.type
_entity_poly.pdbx_seq_one_letter_code
_entity_poly.pdbx_strand_id
1 'polypeptide(L)'
;MGHIRHMKIAVNCWVLRNKQLDGIGNFTVETLPRIIRAHPEVEFMILCDKHFTESYFDFPNVTKHHIFPPYRHPLLYVAFMEWTVRRFLAKHKPDIFLSMEGFLSLGSPCRQLPIIYDLNFEEYPQDLTFKNRVYFRSFFPRFARKAARIATISEYSKEDIVKRYKISAGQIDNVSCGIKEVFGPLRVEEKVLTRQEYTSGNEYFFFVGSMHPRKNIVRLLQAFDLYKKEHPSTVRLVLSGHILWDDTSINQVLDQLSCRQDIVFTGRVTDDQLRRLIGAALCLSFVPTFEGFGLPIVEAFQAGVPVICSNTTSMPEVAGNAAIQVDPFNINDIAGAMGRVSADQRLRDDMIQKGFVQKNIFTWDRTASLLYDCILRALPAGS
;
A
#
# COMPACT_ATOMS: atom_id res chain seq x y z
N MET A 1 -32.37 21.58 27.35
CA MET A 1 -31.30 21.56 26.36
C MET A 1 -30.61 20.20 26.46
N GLY A 2 -30.96 19.26 25.58
CA GLY A 2 -30.27 17.96 25.53
C GLY A 2 -28.82 18.20 25.13
N HIS A 3 -27.88 17.71 25.93
CA HIS A 3 -26.48 17.67 25.53
C HIS A 3 -26.39 16.81 24.26
N ILE A 4 -26.15 17.44 23.11
CA ILE A 4 -25.74 16.72 21.91
C ILE A 4 -24.42 16.06 22.29
N ARG A 5 -24.44 14.75 22.49
CA ARG A 5 -23.23 13.97 22.78
C ARG A 5 -22.42 13.93 21.51
N HIS A 6 -21.32 14.68 21.46
CA HIS A 6 -20.38 14.59 20.34
C HIS A 6 -19.76 13.21 20.32
N MET A 7 -19.74 12.59 19.12
CA MET A 7 -19.06 11.33 18.89
C MET A 7 -17.56 11.51 19.13
N LYS A 8 -16.94 10.53 19.83
CA LYS A 8 -15.52 10.54 20.16
C LYS A 8 -14.80 9.36 19.51
N ILE A 9 -13.82 9.63 18.69
CA ILE A 9 -13.02 8.61 18.01
C ILE A 9 -11.57 8.69 18.52
N ALA A 10 -11.08 7.61 19.13
CA ALA A 10 -9.66 7.48 19.44
C ALA A 10 -8.97 6.79 18.26
N VAL A 11 -7.84 7.32 17.78
CA VAL A 11 -7.13 6.81 16.61
C VAL A 11 -5.69 6.49 16.96
N ASN A 12 -5.24 5.28 16.69
CA ASN A 12 -3.85 4.91 16.79
C ASN A 12 -3.10 5.33 15.52
N CYS A 13 -2.24 6.34 15.64
CA CYS A 13 -1.38 6.85 14.56
C CYS A 13 0.11 6.57 14.82
N TRP A 14 0.43 5.48 15.51
CA TRP A 14 1.79 5.13 15.86
C TRP A 14 2.69 4.89 14.64
N VAL A 15 2.11 4.48 13.52
CA VAL A 15 2.78 4.34 12.22
C VAL A 15 3.54 5.61 11.81
N LEU A 16 3.06 6.77 12.20
CA LEU A 16 3.65 8.07 11.84
C LEU A 16 4.88 8.48 12.65
N ARG A 17 5.40 7.60 13.53
CA ARG A 17 6.65 7.83 14.26
C ARG A 17 7.89 7.92 13.36
N ASN A 18 7.82 7.35 12.16
CA ASN A 18 8.90 7.38 11.18
C ASN A 18 8.75 8.62 10.31
N LYS A 19 9.83 9.39 10.17
CA LYS A 19 9.87 10.57 9.27
C LYS A 19 9.61 10.22 7.81
N GLN A 20 9.96 8.99 7.41
CA GLN A 20 9.69 8.48 6.07
C GLN A 20 8.48 7.54 6.12
N LEU A 21 7.39 7.97 5.50
CA LEU A 21 6.17 7.22 5.47
C LEU A 21 6.28 6.01 4.50
N ASP A 22 5.77 4.89 4.95
CA ASP A 22 5.48 3.71 4.13
C ASP A 22 4.04 3.76 3.59
N GLY A 23 3.56 2.67 2.99
CA GLY A 23 2.19 2.58 2.47
C GLY A 23 1.12 2.85 3.53
N ILE A 24 1.28 2.32 4.76
CA ILE A 24 0.34 2.50 5.88
C ILE A 24 0.39 3.95 6.36
N GLY A 25 1.59 4.52 6.47
CA GLY A 25 1.78 5.92 6.83
C GLY A 25 1.11 6.86 5.83
N ASN A 26 1.33 6.64 4.52
CA ASN A 26 0.69 7.40 3.45
C ASN A 26 -0.84 7.27 3.50
N PHE A 27 -1.38 6.06 3.66
CA PHE A 27 -2.81 5.83 3.83
C PHE A 27 -3.36 6.66 5.01
N THR A 28 -2.65 6.68 6.13
CA THR A 28 -3.06 7.40 7.34
C THR A 28 -3.13 8.92 7.12
N VAL A 29 -2.07 9.52 6.56
CA VAL A 29 -2.02 10.99 6.35
C VAL A 29 -2.92 11.46 5.20
N GLU A 30 -3.29 10.59 4.29
CA GLU A 30 -4.21 10.90 3.21
C GLU A 30 -5.69 10.77 3.64
N THR A 31 -6.03 9.81 4.51
CA THR A 31 -7.43 9.55 4.88
C THR A 31 -7.88 10.34 6.10
N LEU A 32 -7.13 10.30 7.22
CA LEU A 32 -7.57 10.89 8.48
C LEU A 32 -7.80 12.41 8.42
N PRO A 33 -6.90 13.24 7.82
CA PRO A 33 -7.17 14.68 7.72
C PRO A 33 -8.42 15.01 6.91
N ARG A 34 -8.75 14.18 5.89
CA ARG A 34 -9.97 14.34 5.10
C ARG A 34 -11.21 14.04 5.94
N ILE A 35 -11.21 12.96 6.71
CA ILE A 35 -12.29 12.60 7.62
C ILE A 35 -12.47 13.67 8.69
N ILE A 36 -11.40 14.09 9.35
CA ILE A 36 -11.42 15.10 10.43
C ILE A 36 -11.99 16.43 9.94
N ARG A 37 -11.59 16.87 8.75
CA ARG A 37 -12.06 18.11 8.12
C ARG A 37 -13.53 18.03 7.72
N ALA A 38 -13.97 16.87 7.23
CA ALA A 38 -15.36 16.66 6.80
C ALA A 38 -16.33 16.55 7.99
N HIS A 39 -15.85 16.24 9.20
CA HIS A 39 -16.66 15.97 10.38
C HIS A 39 -16.20 16.82 11.59
N PRO A 40 -16.38 18.15 11.54
CA PRO A 40 -15.96 19.04 12.62
C PRO A 40 -16.76 18.84 13.94
N GLU A 41 -17.91 18.18 13.88
CA GLU A 41 -18.74 17.81 15.03
C GLU A 41 -18.20 16.60 15.82
N VAL A 42 -17.23 15.88 15.26
CA VAL A 42 -16.62 14.68 15.88
C VAL A 42 -15.35 15.07 16.60
N GLU A 43 -15.17 14.59 17.84
CA GLU A 43 -13.93 14.73 18.62
C GLU A 43 -12.96 13.60 18.27
N PHE A 44 -11.76 13.95 17.77
CA PHE A 44 -10.71 12.98 17.47
C PHE A 44 -9.60 13.04 18.51
N MET A 45 -9.27 11.89 19.09
CA MET A 45 -8.15 11.71 20.01
C MET A 45 -7.05 10.93 19.31
N ILE A 46 -6.00 11.63 18.86
CA ILE A 46 -4.90 11.02 18.12
C ILE A 46 -3.83 10.51 19.07
N LEU A 47 -3.63 9.20 19.09
CA LEU A 47 -2.60 8.54 19.87
C LEU A 47 -1.31 8.47 19.04
N CYS A 48 -0.29 9.19 19.45
CA CYS A 48 0.97 9.32 18.70
C CYS A 48 2.21 9.15 19.59
N ASP A 49 3.37 8.99 18.95
CA ASP A 49 4.67 9.01 19.63
C ASP A 49 4.99 10.41 20.17
N LYS A 50 5.77 10.47 21.26
CA LYS A 50 6.21 11.74 21.87
C LYS A 50 7.05 12.63 20.94
N HIS A 51 7.60 12.07 19.87
CA HIS A 51 8.39 12.76 18.87
C HIS A 51 7.58 13.18 17.65
N PHE A 52 6.27 12.93 17.66
CA PHE A 52 5.39 13.33 16.57
C PHE A 52 5.15 14.85 16.63
N THR A 53 5.77 15.58 15.70
CA THR A 53 5.70 17.06 15.61
C THR A 53 5.01 17.54 14.35
N GLU A 54 4.58 16.62 13.47
CA GLU A 54 3.98 16.96 12.18
C GLU A 54 2.61 17.61 12.33
N SER A 55 2.28 18.51 11.42
CA SER A 55 1.05 19.31 11.41
C SER A 55 -0.15 18.61 10.76
N TYR A 56 -0.03 17.32 10.40
CA TYR A 56 -1.11 16.59 9.71
C TYR A 56 -2.48 16.66 10.41
N PHE A 57 -2.48 16.85 11.74
CA PHE A 57 -3.70 16.81 12.56
C PHE A 57 -3.93 18.12 13.36
N ASP A 58 -3.53 19.24 12.80
CA ASP A 58 -3.78 20.56 13.42
C ASP A 58 -5.21 21.05 13.07
N PHE A 59 -6.21 20.43 13.69
CA PHE A 59 -7.62 20.77 13.54
C PHE A 59 -8.25 21.07 14.91
N PRO A 60 -9.27 21.96 14.97
CA PRO A 60 -9.90 22.38 16.23
C PRO A 60 -10.57 21.22 17.02
N ASN A 61 -11.05 20.20 16.29
CA ASN A 61 -11.71 19.01 16.84
C ASN A 61 -10.75 17.85 17.13
N VAL A 62 -9.43 18.12 17.16
CA VAL A 62 -8.40 17.11 17.43
C VAL A 62 -7.66 17.39 18.71
N THR A 63 -7.49 16.36 19.53
CA THR A 63 -6.58 16.35 20.67
C THR A 63 -5.47 15.32 20.46
N LYS A 64 -4.20 15.75 20.50
CA LYS A 64 -3.04 14.86 20.38
C LYS A 64 -2.65 14.31 21.74
N HIS A 65 -2.55 12.99 21.87
CA HIS A 65 -2.16 12.29 23.09
C HIS A 65 -0.86 11.53 22.86
N HIS A 66 0.19 11.98 23.52
CA HIS A 66 1.49 11.30 23.49
C HIS A 66 1.47 10.10 24.42
N ILE A 67 1.63 8.90 23.86
CA ILE A 67 1.57 7.64 24.59
C ILE A 67 2.96 7.02 24.72
N PHE A 68 3.27 6.55 25.91
CA PHE A 68 4.55 5.92 26.28
C PHE A 68 4.29 4.56 26.96
N PRO A 69 5.17 3.55 26.84
CA PRO A 69 6.49 3.51 26.21
C PRO A 69 6.47 3.21 24.72
N PRO A 70 7.51 3.63 23.96
CA PRO A 70 7.66 3.22 22.56
C PRO A 70 7.92 1.71 22.49
N TYR A 71 7.21 1.01 21.61
CA TYR A 71 7.43 -0.42 21.42
C TYR A 71 8.23 -0.71 20.14
N ARG A 72 9.26 -1.51 20.25
CA ARG A 72 10.06 -2.00 19.10
C ARG A 72 10.13 -3.52 19.05
N HIS A 73 9.50 -4.20 20.01
CA HIS A 73 9.56 -5.65 20.16
C HIS A 73 8.15 -6.24 20.29
N PRO A 74 7.83 -7.40 19.69
CA PRO A 74 6.48 -7.99 19.71
C PRO A 74 5.83 -8.12 21.09
N LEU A 75 6.61 -8.50 22.11
CA LEU A 75 6.09 -8.56 23.49
C LEU A 75 5.68 -7.20 24.04
N LEU A 76 6.37 -6.13 23.60
CA LEU A 76 6.02 -4.76 23.98
C LEU A 76 4.74 -4.29 23.27
N TYR A 77 4.39 -4.83 22.08
CA TYR A 77 3.10 -4.55 21.45
C TYR A 77 1.94 -5.00 22.34
N VAL A 78 2.03 -6.23 22.88
CA VAL A 78 0.98 -6.75 23.78
C VAL A 78 0.86 -5.87 25.02
N ALA A 79 1.99 -5.58 25.70
CA ALA A 79 2.01 -4.74 26.88
C ALA A 79 1.48 -3.33 26.59
N PHE A 80 1.89 -2.73 25.45
CA PHE A 80 1.42 -1.42 25.04
C PHE A 80 -0.11 -1.41 24.79
N MET A 81 -0.64 -2.35 24.05
CA MET A 81 -2.07 -2.44 23.74
C MET A 81 -2.90 -2.79 24.98
N GLU A 82 -2.45 -3.74 25.82
CA GLU A 82 -3.24 -4.23 26.97
C GLU A 82 -3.09 -3.37 28.23
N TRP A 83 -2.03 -2.58 28.36
CA TRP A 83 -1.87 -1.69 29.51
C TRP A 83 -2.07 -0.23 29.13
N THR A 84 -1.29 0.29 28.21
CA THR A 84 -1.31 1.73 27.91
C THR A 84 -2.54 2.12 27.14
N VAL A 85 -2.82 1.50 25.99
CA VAL A 85 -3.99 1.82 25.16
C VAL A 85 -5.29 1.47 25.91
N ARG A 86 -5.36 0.30 26.54
CA ARG A 86 -6.53 -0.10 27.33
C ARG A 86 -6.85 0.90 28.44
N ARG A 87 -5.86 1.38 29.20
CA ARG A 87 -6.07 2.40 30.25
C ARG A 87 -6.51 3.73 29.67
N PHE A 88 -5.94 4.13 28.53
CA PHE A 88 -6.35 5.32 27.81
C PHE A 88 -7.84 5.22 27.42
N LEU A 89 -8.23 4.13 26.77
CA LEU A 89 -9.62 3.89 26.35
C LEU A 89 -10.59 3.86 27.54
N ALA A 90 -10.21 3.23 28.66
CA ALA A 90 -11.02 3.19 29.87
C ALA A 90 -11.20 4.59 30.52
N LYS A 91 -10.16 5.42 30.48
CA LYS A 91 -10.17 6.79 31.03
C LYS A 91 -11.01 7.74 30.17
N HIS A 92 -10.80 7.75 28.85
CA HIS A 92 -11.38 8.73 27.93
C HIS A 92 -12.71 8.29 27.34
N LYS A 93 -13.02 6.99 27.38
CA LYS A 93 -14.30 6.37 26.95
C LYS A 93 -14.73 6.82 25.55
N PRO A 94 -13.87 6.68 24.51
CA PRO A 94 -14.31 6.96 23.16
C PRO A 94 -15.41 6.00 22.71
N ASP A 95 -16.24 6.42 21.77
CA ASP A 95 -17.29 5.58 21.20
C ASP A 95 -16.68 4.44 20.35
N ILE A 96 -15.53 4.71 19.72
CA ILE A 96 -14.78 3.73 18.96
C ILE A 96 -13.27 4.01 18.98
N PHE A 97 -12.48 2.95 18.91
CA PHE A 97 -11.04 2.99 18.69
C PHE A 97 -10.70 2.51 17.28
N LEU A 98 -10.16 3.40 16.45
CA LEU A 98 -9.67 3.12 15.11
C LEU A 98 -8.16 2.81 15.15
N SER A 99 -7.76 1.66 14.66
CA SER A 99 -6.36 1.27 14.58
C SER A 99 -5.87 1.27 13.12
N MET A 100 -5.04 2.24 12.78
CA MET A 100 -4.47 2.37 11.44
C MET A 100 -3.44 1.28 11.10
N GLU A 101 -2.95 0.52 12.09
CA GLU A 101 -1.96 -0.54 11.93
C GLU A 101 -2.52 -1.95 12.19
N GLY A 102 -3.83 -2.09 12.43
CA GLY A 102 -4.48 -3.37 12.65
C GLY A 102 -4.38 -3.94 14.07
N PHE A 103 -3.62 -3.32 14.98
CA PHE A 103 -3.46 -3.81 16.36
C PHE A 103 -4.60 -3.37 17.26
N LEU A 104 -5.13 -4.30 18.07
CA LEU A 104 -6.21 -4.03 19.02
C LEU A 104 -5.84 -4.41 20.45
N SER A 105 -6.56 -3.85 21.43
CA SER A 105 -6.55 -4.33 22.81
C SER A 105 -7.63 -5.39 22.98
N LEU A 106 -7.22 -6.63 23.28
CA LEU A 106 -8.16 -7.75 23.49
C LEU A 106 -8.94 -7.58 24.80
N GLY A 107 -8.32 -6.99 25.81
CA GLY A 107 -8.93 -6.75 27.12
C GLY A 107 -9.77 -5.49 27.23
N SER A 108 -9.81 -4.60 26.24
CA SER A 108 -10.63 -3.39 26.29
C SER A 108 -12.09 -3.69 25.95
N PRO A 109 -13.07 -3.13 26.70
CA PRO A 109 -14.49 -3.19 26.34
C PRO A 109 -14.88 -2.20 25.23
N CYS A 110 -14.01 -1.23 24.90
CA CYS A 110 -14.26 -0.26 23.83
C CYS A 110 -14.49 -0.97 22.50
N ARG A 111 -15.42 -0.47 21.68
CA ARG A 111 -15.56 -0.92 20.28
C ARG A 111 -14.31 -0.56 19.51
N GLN A 112 -13.83 -1.48 18.67
CA GLN A 112 -12.56 -1.30 17.96
C GLN A 112 -12.71 -1.69 16.50
N LEU A 113 -12.05 -0.90 15.63
CA LEU A 113 -12.02 -1.08 14.18
C LEU A 113 -10.55 -1.08 13.72
N PRO A 114 -9.98 -2.24 13.37
CA PRO A 114 -8.68 -2.32 12.77
C PRO A 114 -8.75 -2.12 11.25
N ILE A 115 -7.71 -1.54 10.66
CA ILE A 115 -7.46 -1.64 9.23
C ILE A 115 -6.48 -2.79 9.01
N ILE A 116 -6.92 -3.85 8.36
CA ILE A 116 -6.08 -4.99 7.97
C ILE A 116 -5.84 -4.89 6.47
N TYR A 117 -4.65 -4.44 6.10
CA TYR A 117 -4.31 -4.16 4.69
C TYR A 117 -4.20 -5.42 3.86
N ASP A 118 -3.49 -6.43 4.36
CA ASP A 118 -3.37 -7.76 3.78
C ASP A 118 -2.93 -8.77 4.84
N LEU A 119 -2.85 -10.03 4.45
CA LEU A 119 -2.37 -11.13 5.29
C LEU A 119 -1.08 -11.77 4.71
N ASN A 120 -0.16 -10.94 4.20
CA ASN A 120 1.09 -11.43 3.63
C ASN A 120 1.89 -12.31 4.60
N PHE A 121 1.82 -12.02 5.89
CA PHE A 121 2.49 -12.78 6.95
C PHE A 121 1.90 -14.17 7.19
N GLU A 122 0.68 -14.42 6.73
CA GLU A 122 0.08 -15.76 6.72
C GLU A 122 0.51 -16.56 5.49
N GLU A 123 0.66 -15.89 4.33
CA GLU A 123 1.08 -16.52 3.08
C GLU A 123 2.58 -16.78 3.04
N TYR A 124 3.37 -15.81 3.50
CA TYR A 124 4.84 -15.85 3.50
C TYR A 124 5.40 -15.73 4.94
N PRO A 125 5.09 -16.66 5.85
CA PRO A 125 5.53 -16.58 7.24
C PRO A 125 7.06 -16.66 7.40
N GLN A 126 7.77 -17.22 6.41
CA GLN A 126 9.24 -17.30 6.37
C GLN A 126 9.90 -15.92 6.21
N ASP A 127 9.18 -14.94 5.67
CA ASP A 127 9.67 -13.58 5.46
C ASP A 127 9.71 -12.75 6.76
N LEU A 128 9.19 -13.32 7.85
CA LEU A 128 9.19 -12.71 9.16
C LEU A 128 10.21 -13.35 10.10
N THR A 129 10.79 -12.55 10.99
CA THR A 129 11.51 -13.11 12.13
C THR A 129 10.59 -14.03 12.93
N PHE A 130 11.16 -15.06 13.57
CA PHE A 130 10.37 -16.04 14.33
C PHE A 130 9.41 -15.36 15.33
N LYS A 131 9.89 -14.35 16.07
CA LYS A 131 9.07 -13.63 17.06
C LYS A 131 7.89 -12.89 16.44
N ASN A 132 8.12 -12.18 15.33
CA ASN A 132 7.07 -11.49 14.59
C ASN A 132 6.05 -12.49 14.02
N ARG A 133 6.52 -13.57 13.42
CA ARG A 133 5.68 -14.64 12.89
C ARG A 133 4.74 -15.21 13.94
N VAL A 134 5.27 -15.57 15.10
CA VAL A 134 4.45 -16.10 16.21
C VAL A 134 3.44 -15.04 16.66
N TYR A 135 3.88 -13.78 16.81
CA TYR A 135 2.99 -12.71 17.24
C TYR A 135 1.85 -12.48 16.24
N PHE A 136 2.17 -12.19 14.96
CA PHE A 136 1.14 -11.88 13.96
C PHE A 136 0.14 -13.04 13.80
N ARG A 137 0.61 -14.25 13.60
CA ARG A 137 -0.26 -15.42 13.41
C ARG A 137 -1.09 -15.79 14.66
N SER A 138 -0.64 -15.42 15.86
CA SER A 138 -1.39 -15.67 17.10
C SER A 138 -2.40 -14.56 17.40
N PHE A 139 -2.08 -13.31 17.11
CA PHE A 139 -2.88 -12.16 17.55
C PHE A 139 -3.84 -11.63 16.48
N PHE A 140 -3.47 -11.59 15.22
CA PHE A 140 -4.35 -11.05 14.17
C PHE A 140 -5.69 -11.79 14.05
N PRO A 141 -5.75 -13.15 14.12
CA PRO A 141 -7.04 -13.85 14.17
C PRO A 141 -7.90 -13.45 15.38
N ARG A 142 -7.26 -13.14 16.52
CA ARG A 142 -7.98 -12.67 17.73
C ARG A 142 -8.45 -11.24 17.59
N PHE A 143 -7.63 -10.36 16.98
CA PHE A 143 -8.02 -8.99 16.66
C PHE A 143 -9.20 -8.97 15.70
N ALA A 144 -9.16 -9.77 14.64
CA ALA A 144 -10.26 -9.88 13.68
C ALA A 144 -11.58 -10.31 14.35
N ARG A 145 -11.54 -11.30 15.26
CA ARG A 145 -12.74 -11.73 16.03
C ARG A 145 -13.20 -10.71 17.04
N LYS A 146 -12.29 -9.92 17.62
CA LYS A 146 -12.60 -8.86 18.60
C LYS A 146 -13.19 -7.61 17.97
N ALA A 147 -12.84 -7.34 16.70
CA ALA A 147 -13.22 -6.14 15.98
C ALA A 147 -14.76 -5.99 15.89
N ALA A 148 -15.27 -4.79 16.12
CA ALA A 148 -16.68 -4.47 15.85
C ALA A 148 -16.97 -4.52 14.33
N ARG A 149 -16.03 -4.04 13.54
CA ARG A 149 -15.91 -4.17 12.07
C ARG A 149 -14.44 -4.16 11.70
N ILE A 150 -14.12 -4.54 10.47
CA ILE A 150 -12.77 -4.52 9.90
C ILE A 150 -12.81 -3.68 8.63
N ALA A 151 -11.88 -2.75 8.46
CA ALA A 151 -11.60 -2.14 7.17
C ALA A 151 -10.44 -2.85 6.49
N THR A 152 -10.53 -3.02 5.18
CA THR A 152 -9.42 -3.53 4.33
C THR A 152 -9.39 -2.77 3.01
N ILE A 153 -8.39 -3.01 2.17
CA ILE A 153 -8.10 -2.15 1.01
C ILE A 153 -8.41 -2.78 -0.36
N SER A 154 -8.84 -4.05 -0.38
CA SER A 154 -9.22 -4.74 -1.62
C SER A 154 -10.26 -5.83 -1.34
N GLU A 155 -11.02 -6.25 -2.35
CA GLU A 155 -11.91 -7.41 -2.23
C GLU A 155 -11.10 -8.68 -2.01
N TYR A 156 -9.94 -8.81 -2.67
CA TYR A 156 -9.03 -9.92 -2.42
C TYR A 156 -8.64 -10.05 -0.93
N SER A 157 -8.19 -8.94 -0.32
CA SER A 157 -7.82 -8.94 1.11
C SER A 157 -9.03 -9.25 2.01
N LYS A 158 -10.23 -8.79 1.65
CA LYS A 158 -11.47 -9.12 2.35
C LYS A 158 -11.76 -10.62 2.29
N GLU A 159 -11.70 -11.21 1.10
CA GLU A 159 -11.92 -12.64 0.91
C GLU A 159 -10.88 -13.49 1.67
N ASP A 160 -9.61 -13.07 1.67
CA ASP A 160 -8.54 -13.76 2.39
C ASP A 160 -8.76 -13.71 3.92
N ILE A 161 -9.18 -12.57 4.47
CA ILE A 161 -9.55 -12.43 5.89
C ILE A 161 -10.74 -13.35 6.23
N VAL A 162 -11.80 -13.34 5.40
CA VAL A 162 -12.96 -14.23 5.55
C VAL A 162 -12.53 -15.69 5.57
N LYS A 163 -11.75 -16.09 4.59
CA LYS A 163 -11.30 -17.47 4.41
C LYS A 163 -10.42 -17.95 5.56
N ARG A 164 -9.40 -17.17 5.95
CA ARG A 164 -8.41 -17.56 6.95
C ARG A 164 -8.92 -17.43 8.37
N TYR A 165 -9.61 -16.35 8.69
CA TYR A 165 -10.01 -16.06 10.07
C TYR A 165 -11.45 -16.45 10.40
N LYS A 166 -12.22 -16.89 9.38
CA LYS A 166 -13.62 -17.32 9.53
C LYS A 166 -14.51 -16.19 10.07
N ILE A 167 -14.26 -14.96 9.61
CA ILE A 167 -15.04 -13.77 9.92
C ILE A 167 -16.13 -13.63 8.87
N SER A 168 -17.32 -13.15 9.27
CA SER A 168 -18.41 -12.85 8.32
C SER A 168 -17.99 -11.77 7.33
N ALA A 169 -18.25 -11.97 6.04
CA ALA A 169 -18.00 -10.97 5.01
C ALA A 169 -18.73 -9.64 5.30
N GLY A 170 -19.90 -9.70 5.96
CA GLY A 170 -20.67 -8.54 6.37
C GLY A 170 -20.01 -7.68 7.47
N GLN A 171 -18.97 -8.19 8.15
CA GLN A 171 -18.18 -7.43 9.14
C GLN A 171 -16.96 -6.73 8.53
N ILE A 172 -16.69 -6.92 7.23
CA ILE A 172 -15.49 -6.41 6.58
C ILE A 172 -15.89 -5.47 5.45
N ASP A 173 -15.38 -4.25 5.48
CA ASP A 173 -15.58 -3.25 4.45
C ASP A 173 -14.29 -3.03 3.66
N ASN A 174 -14.38 -3.11 2.34
CA ASN A 174 -13.33 -2.67 1.45
C ASN A 174 -13.41 -1.15 1.31
N VAL A 175 -12.40 -0.45 1.80
CA VAL A 175 -12.32 1.02 1.72
C VAL A 175 -11.40 1.49 0.60
N SER A 176 -10.72 0.56 -0.10
CA SER A 176 -9.82 0.83 -1.20
C SER A 176 -8.62 1.72 -0.80
N CYS A 177 -7.85 2.19 -1.79
CA CYS A 177 -6.82 3.21 -1.64
C CYS A 177 -7.01 4.29 -2.69
N GLY A 178 -6.53 5.49 -2.38
CA GLY A 178 -6.50 6.61 -3.33
C GLY A 178 -5.14 6.76 -4.02
N ILE A 179 -5.07 7.70 -4.95
CA ILE A 179 -3.87 8.09 -5.70
C ILE A 179 -3.48 9.50 -5.30
N LYS A 180 -2.18 9.77 -5.17
CA LYS A 180 -1.67 11.14 -5.02
C LYS A 180 -1.74 11.88 -6.35
N GLU A 181 -2.28 13.11 -6.35
CA GLU A 181 -2.41 13.94 -7.56
C GLU A 181 -1.06 14.28 -8.22
N VAL A 182 0.02 14.22 -7.46
CA VAL A 182 1.38 14.54 -7.96
C VAL A 182 1.81 13.65 -9.14
N PHE A 183 1.23 12.46 -9.31
CA PHE A 183 1.59 11.50 -10.37
C PHE A 183 0.98 11.81 -11.75
N GLY A 184 0.55 13.02 -12.06
CA GLY A 184 0.03 13.38 -13.38
C GLY A 184 1.01 13.16 -14.54
N PRO A 185 0.50 13.17 -15.80
CA PRO A 185 1.33 13.01 -16.99
C PRO A 185 2.44 14.06 -17.08
N LEU A 186 3.64 13.64 -17.48
CA LEU A 186 4.78 14.54 -17.70
C LEU A 186 4.71 15.24 -19.06
N ARG A 187 5.25 16.43 -19.12
CA ARG A 187 5.55 17.11 -20.40
C ARG A 187 6.65 16.36 -21.15
N VAL A 188 6.69 16.51 -22.47
CA VAL A 188 7.65 15.83 -23.33
C VAL A 188 9.10 16.11 -22.90
N GLU A 189 9.40 17.36 -22.57
CA GLU A 189 10.73 17.80 -22.13
C GLU A 189 11.15 17.12 -20.83
N GLU A 190 10.23 16.97 -19.87
CA GLU A 190 10.52 16.26 -18.62
C GLU A 190 10.80 14.77 -18.86
N LYS A 191 10.06 14.13 -19.78
CA LYS A 191 10.31 12.74 -20.18
C LYS A 191 11.72 12.56 -20.78
N VAL A 192 12.10 13.45 -21.69
CA VAL A 192 13.42 13.44 -22.34
C VAL A 192 14.54 13.61 -21.30
N LEU A 193 14.42 14.61 -20.43
CA LEU A 193 15.41 14.86 -19.36
C LEU A 193 15.53 13.68 -18.40
N THR A 194 14.41 13.09 -18.00
CA THR A 194 14.41 11.94 -17.10
C THR A 194 15.05 10.71 -17.74
N ARG A 195 14.73 10.43 -19.02
CA ARG A 195 15.39 9.35 -19.78
C ARG A 195 16.88 9.62 -19.95
N GLN A 196 17.28 10.86 -20.21
CA GLN A 196 18.70 11.22 -20.31
C GLN A 196 19.44 10.98 -18.99
N GLU A 197 18.83 11.36 -17.86
CA GLU A 197 19.40 11.22 -16.52
C GLU A 197 19.62 9.75 -16.13
N TYR A 198 18.61 8.88 -16.35
CA TYR A 198 18.63 7.51 -15.80
C TYR A 198 19.01 6.43 -16.82
N THR A 199 18.78 6.65 -18.11
CA THR A 199 18.93 5.62 -19.14
C THR A 199 19.72 6.09 -20.39
N SER A 200 20.42 7.23 -20.31
CA SER A 200 21.15 7.83 -21.44
C SER A 200 20.24 8.06 -22.66
N GLY A 201 19.00 8.51 -22.42
CA GLY A 201 18.01 8.80 -23.45
C GLY A 201 17.15 7.63 -23.92
N ASN A 202 17.42 6.40 -23.46
CA ASN A 202 16.68 5.22 -23.89
C ASN A 202 15.33 5.08 -23.16
N GLU A 203 14.36 4.46 -23.82
CA GLU A 203 13.11 4.02 -23.19
C GLU A 203 13.37 2.93 -22.14
N TYR A 204 12.46 2.77 -21.19
CA TYR A 204 12.64 1.77 -20.14
C TYR A 204 11.33 1.20 -19.60
N PHE A 205 11.37 -0.07 -19.23
CA PHE A 205 10.42 -0.66 -18.30
C PHE A 205 10.76 -0.23 -16.88
N PHE A 206 9.75 0.06 -16.09
CA PHE A 206 9.95 0.57 -14.73
C PHE A 206 9.34 -0.38 -13.69
N PHE A 207 10.07 -0.59 -12.62
CA PHE A 207 9.59 -1.24 -11.41
C PHE A 207 9.82 -0.33 -10.20
N VAL A 208 8.86 -0.29 -9.27
CA VAL A 208 9.01 0.41 -7.99
C VAL A 208 8.51 -0.45 -6.83
N GLY A 209 9.28 -0.47 -5.75
CA GLY A 209 8.94 -1.16 -4.51
C GLY A 209 10.16 -1.62 -3.74
N SER A 210 9.98 -2.03 -2.48
CA SER A 210 11.04 -2.73 -1.74
C SER A 210 11.42 -4.01 -2.48
N MET A 211 12.71 -4.33 -2.56
CA MET A 211 13.18 -5.53 -3.25
C MET A 211 13.03 -6.77 -2.36
N HIS A 212 11.79 -7.05 -1.99
CA HIS A 212 11.38 -8.20 -1.19
C HIS A 212 11.04 -9.39 -2.10
N PRO A 213 11.27 -10.67 -1.73
CA PRO A 213 10.99 -11.83 -2.58
C PRO A 213 9.59 -11.84 -3.20
N ARG A 214 8.54 -11.47 -2.46
CA ARG A 214 7.17 -11.38 -2.97
C ARG A 214 6.98 -10.36 -4.10
N LYS A 215 7.90 -9.41 -4.27
CA LYS A 215 7.90 -8.44 -5.38
C LYS A 215 8.42 -9.02 -6.68
N ASN A 216 8.94 -10.26 -6.64
CA ASN A 216 9.26 -11.08 -7.79
C ASN A 216 10.35 -10.53 -8.73
N ILE A 217 11.33 -9.82 -8.15
CA ILE A 217 12.40 -9.15 -8.92
C ILE A 217 13.21 -10.16 -9.73
N VAL A 218 13.50 -11.34 -9.17
CA VAL A 218 14.27 -12.38 -9.86
C VAL A 218 13.63 -12.76 -11.19
N ARG A 219 12.31 -13.07 -11.19
CA ARG A 219 11.61 -13.44 -12.44
C ARG A 219 11.44 -12.25 -13.39
N LEU A 220 11.28 -11.04 -12.86
CA LEU A 220 11.25 -9.82 -13.69
C LEU A 220 12.57 -9.63 -14.45
N LEU A 221 13.71 -9.81 -13.76
CA LEU A 221 15.04 -9.75 -14.36
C LEU A 221 15.23 -10.82 -15.45
N GLN A 222 14.85 -12.06 -15.16
CA GLN A 222 14.93 -13.17 -16.12
C GLN A 222 14.02 -12.94 -17.34
N ALA A 223 12.82 -12.41 -17.11
CA ALA A 223 11.89 -12.07 -18.19
C ALA A 223 12.42 -10.93 -19.07
N PHE A 224 13.07 -9.93 -18.46
CA PHE A 224 13.70 -8.86 -19.21
C PHE A 224 14.87 -9.37 -20.07
N ASP A 225 15.70 -10.28 -19.54
CA ASP A 225 16.79 -10.90 -20.31
C ASP A 225 16.26 -11.73 -21.50
N LEU A 226 15.17 -12.47 -21.29
CA LEU A 226 14.48 -13.21 -22.35
C LEU A 226 13.91 -12.25 -23.40
N TYR A 227 13.21 -11.19 -22.97
CA TYR A 227 12.72 -10.13 -23.86
C TYR A 227 13.84 -9.53 -24.71
N LYS A 228 15.00 -9.22 -24.12
CA LYS A 228 16.16 -8.65 -24.85
C LYS A 228 16.75 -9.61 -25.88
N LYS A 229 16.73 -10.92 -25.61
CA LYS A 229 17.18 -11.95 -26.57
C LYS A 229 16.25 -12.09 -27.75
N GLU A 230 14.94 -12.02 -27.51
CA GLU A 230 13.90 -12.16 -28.55
C GLU A 230 13.68 -10.85 -29.34
N HIS A 231 13.86 -9.70 -28.67
CA HIS A 231 13.64 -8.37 -29.22
C HIS A 231 14.86 -7.46 -28.98
N PRO A 232 15.94 -7.59 -29.78
CA PRO A 232 17.11 -6.73 -29.67
C PRO A 232 16.72 -5.26 -29.76
N SER A 233 16.98 -4.49 -28.70
CA SER A 233 16.56 -3.09 -28.56
C SER A 233 17.46 -2.35 -27.58
N THR A 234 17.37 -1.02 -27.55
CA THR A 234 18.05 -0.18 -26.57
C THR A 234 17.23 0.03 -25.28
N VAL A 235 16.03 -0.55 -25.20
CA VAL A 235 15.14 -0.44 -24.02
C VAL A 235 15.85 -0.96 -22.79
N ARG A 236 15.72 -0.24 -21.66
CA ARG A 236 16.34 -0.59 -20.39
C ARG A 236 15.29 -1.05 -19.36
N LEU A 237 15.75 -1.61 -18.26
CA LEU A 237 14.94 -1.92 -17.09
C LEU A 237 15.43 -1.06 -15.92
N VAL A 238 14.56 -0.21 -15.37
CA VAL A 238 14.87 0.64 -14.21
C VAL A 238 14.10 0.10 -12.99
N LEU A 239 14.85 -0.20 -11.91
CA LEU A 239 14.31 -0.70 -10.66
C LEU A 239 14.55 0.34 -9.56
N SER A 240 13.47 0.82 -8.96
CA SER A 240 13.50 1.80 -7.87
C SER A 240 13.03 1.17 -6.56
N GLY A 241 13.82 1.31 -5.51
CA GLY A 241 13.49 0.82 -4.18
C GLY A 241 14.70 0.43 -3.37
N HIS A 242 14.47 0.13 -2.10
CA HIS A 242 15.54 -0.28 -1.20
C HIS A 242 15.71 -1.80 -1.23
N ILE A 243 16.94 -2.26 -1.37
CA ILE A 243 17.32 -3.66 -1.13
C ILE A 243 17.30 -3.84 0.37
N LEU A 244 16.21 -4.39 0.92
CA LEU A 244 16.03 -4.59 2.36
C LEU A 244 16.78 -5.81 2.90
N TRP A 245 17.22 -6.70 2.02
CA TRP A 245 17.82 -7.97 2.32
C TRP A 245 19.12 -8.09 1.53
N ASP A 246 20.12 -8.73 2.14
CA ASP A 246 21.31 -9.19 1.43
C ASP A 246 20.87 -10.36 0.52
N ASP A 247 20.16 -10.00 -0.55
CA ASP A 247 19.51 -11.00 -1.42
C ASP A 247 20.54 -11.52 -2.42
N THR A 248 21.25 -12.55 -1.98
CA THR A 248 22.17 -13.30 -2.81
C THR A 248 21.51 -13.81 -4.09
N SER A 249 20.17 -14.00 -4.11
CA SER A 249 19.43 -14.49 -5.28
C SER A 249 19.36 -13.46 -6.39
N ILE A 250 19.16 -12.17 -6.09
CA ILE A 250 19.18 -11.10 -7.10
C ILE A 250 20.57 -10.99 -7.72
N ASN A 251 21.63 -10.97 -6.91
CA ASN A 251 22.99 -10.88 -7.40
C ASN A 251 23.39 -12.09 -8.27
N GLN A 252 23.06 -13.31 -7.82
CA GLN A 252 23.29 -14.53 -8.59
C GLN A 252 22.60 -14.52 -9.95
N VAL A 253 21.38 -14.00 -10.03
CA VAL A 253 20.66 -13.85 -11.30
C VAL A 253 21.33 -12.79 -12.17
N LEU A 254 21.67 -11.62 -11.62
CA LEU A 254 22.34 -10.53 -12.36
C LEU A 254 23.64 -10.99 -13.02
N ASP A 255 24.43 -11.85 -12.37
CA ASP A 255 25.68 -12.38 -12.89
C ASP A 255 25.47 -13.33 -14.10
N GLN A 256 24.27 -13.88 -14.26
CA GLN A 256 23.92 -14.80 -15.34
C GLN A 256 23.23 -14.11 -16.53
N LEU A 257 22.79 -12.85 -16.38
CA LEU A 257 22.07 -12.14 -17.42
C LEU A 257 22.98 -11.63 -18.53
N SER A 258 22.55 -11.82 -19.76
CA SER A 258 23.24 -11.29 -20.94
C SER A 258 23.07 -9.77 -21.11
N CYS A 259 21.99 -9.20 -20.54
CA CYS A 259 21.64 -7.79 -20.63
C CYS A 259 21.91 -6.99 -19.34
N ARG A 260 22.84 -7.43 -18.48
CA ARG A 260 23.15 -6.79 -17.19
C ARG A 260 23.40 -5.28 -17.29
N GLN A 261 24.06 -4.83 -18.38
CA GLN A 261 24.36 -3.41 -18.65
C GLN A 261 23.11 -2.56 -18.94
N ASP A 262 21.98 -3.19 -19.27
CA ASP A 262 20.71 -2.51 -19.55
C ASP A 262 19.81 -2.39 -18.30
N ILE A 263 20.28 -2.84 -17.13
CA ILE A 263 19.56 -2.83 -15.87
C ILE A 263 20.10 -1.72 -14.97
N VAL A 264 19.22 -0.82 -14.54
CA VAL A 264 19.55 0.33 -13.70
C VAL A 264 18.84 0.21 -12.35
N PHE A 265 19.61 0.25 -11.26
CA PHE A 265 19.10 0.34 -9.90
C PHE A 265 19.25 1.77 -9.41
N THR A 266 18.14 2.44 -9.10
CA THR A 266 18.18 3.83 -8.60
C THR A 266 18.32 3.92 -7.09
N GLY A 267 18.12 2.81 -6.37
CA GLY A 267 17.93 2.85 -4.93
C GLY A 267 16.59 3.53 -4.57
N ARG A 268 16.49 4.02 -3.33
CA ARG A 268 15.32 4.77 -2.88
C ARG A 268 15.35 6.18 -3.48
N VAL A 269 14.21 6.60 -3.99
CA VAL A 269 14.02 7.92 -4.63
C VAL A 269 13.03 8.77 -3.84
N THR A 270 13.05 10.08 -4.06
CA THR A 270 12.05 11.03 -3.54
C THR A 270 10.73 10.90 -4.31
N ASP A 271 9.65 11.46 -3.77
CA ASP A 271 8.33 11.47 -4.46
C ASP A 271 8.41 12.17 -5.83
N ASP A 272 9.18 13.25 -5.97
CA ASP A 272 9.37 13.91 -7.26
C ASP A 272 10.16 13.06 -8.26
N GLN A 273 11.25 12.42 -7.81
CA GLN A 273 11.98 11.49 -8.65
C GLN A 273 11.12 10.30 -9.07
N LEU A 274 10.30 9.78 -8.14
CA LEU A 274 9.36 8.69 -8.44
C LEU A 274 8.33 9.11 -9.49
N ARG A 275 7.73 10.29 -9.35
CA ARG A 275 6.82 10.89 -10.33
C ARG A 275 7.46 10.94 -11.71
N ARG A 276 8.70 11.46 -11.80
CA ARG A 276 9.44 11.55 -13.06
C ARG A 276 9.74 10.17 -13.65
N LEU A 277 10.19 9.22 -12.83
CA LEU A 277 10.53 7.86 -13.28
C LEU A 277 9.31 7.10 -13.77
N ILE A 278 8.16 7.19 -13.07
CA ILE A 278 6.91 6.59 -13.56
C ILE A 278 6.50 7.27 -14.86
N GLY A 279 6.39 8.60 -14.88
CA GLY A 279 5.83 9.34 -16.01
C GLY A 279 6.67 9.29 -17.30
N ALA A 280 7.98 9.00 -17.21
CA ALA A 280 8.87 8.87 -18.36
C ALA A 280 9.05 7.41 -18.83
N ALA A 281 8.51 6.43 -18.10
CA ALA A 281 8.60 5.02 -18.45
C ALA A 281 7.86 4.69 -19.76
N LEU A 282 8.35 3.68 -20.47
CA LEU A 282 7.62 3.05 -21.55
C LEU A 282 6.41 2.26 -21.00
N CYS A 283 6.65 1.56 -19.88
CA CYS A 283 5.64 0.76 -19.21
C CYS A 283 6.06 0.48 -17.76
N LEU A 284 5.11 0.50 -16.83
CA LEU A 284 5.30 -0.07 -15.50
C LEU A 284 5.24 -1.59 -15.60
N SER A 285 6.26 -2.29 -15.09
CA SER A 285 6.29 -3.76 -14.97
C SER A 285 6.22 -4.15 -13.50
N PHE A 286 5.00 -4.37 -13.01
CA PHE A 286 4.72 -4.64 -11.60
C PHE A 286 4.07 -6.02 -11.45
N VAL A 287 4.89 -7.06 -11.31
CA VAL A 287 4.50 -8.47 -11.35
C VAL A 287 4.75 -9.21 -10.02
N PRO A 288 4.28 -8.67 -8.86
CA PRO A 288 4.47 -9.32 -7.57
C PRO A 288 3.72 -10.67 -7.51
N THR A 289 4.21 -11.58 -6.67
CA THR A 289 3.50 -12.83 -6.36
C THR A 289 2.39 -12.60 -5.34
N PHE A 290 2.50 -11.55 -4.54
CA PHE A 290 1.49 -11.16 -3.56
C PHE A 290 1.51 -9.66 -3.27
N GLU A 291 0.33 -9.04 -3.28
CA GLU A 291 0.06 -7.66 -2.89
C GLU A 291 -1.35 -7.50 -2.31
N GLY A 292 -1.48 -6.60 -1.32
CA GLY A 292 -2.77 -6.24 -0.75
C GLY A 292 -3.58 -5.27 -1.62
N PHE A 293 -2.91 -4.44 -2.48
CA PHE A 293 -3.57 -3.49 -3.37
C PHE A 293 -2.81 -3.29 -4.69
N GLY A 294 -1.63 -2.68 -4.69
CA GLY A 294 -0.87 -2.38 -5.90
C GLY A 294 -0.89 -0.89 -6.27
N LEU A 295 -0.59 -0.01 -5.32
CA LEU A 295 -0.50 1.45 -5.56
C LEU A 295 0.28 1.83 -6.82
N PRO A 296 1.43 1.21 -7.17
CA PRO A 296 2.16 1.55 -8.38
C PRO A 296 1.34 1.45 -9.67
N ILE A 297 0.36 0.55 -9.74
CA ILE A 297 -0.53 0.40 -10.92
C ILE A 297 -1.36 1.67 -11.11
N VAL A 298 -2.00 2.13 -10.05
CA VAL A 298 -2.87 3.32 -10.13
C VAL A 298 -2.07 4.61 -10.29
N GLU A 299 -0.84 4.66 -9.75
CA GLU A 299 0.12 5.75 -9.96
C GLU A 299 0.54 5.83 -11.44
N ALA A 300 0.80 4.68 -12.08
CA ALA A 300 1.10 4.61 -13.51
C ALA A 300 -0.11 5.02 -14.37
N PHE A 301 -1.33 4.59 -14.01
CA PHE A 301 -2.54 5.06 -14.68
C PHE A 301 -2.72 6.57 -14.60
N GLN A 302 -2.47 7.15 -13.41
CA GLN A 302 -2.51 8.60 -13.21
C GLN A 302 -1.46 9.32 -14.06
N ALA A 303 -0.27 8.74 -14.22
CA ALA A 303 0.82 9.26 -15.04
C ALA A 303 0.60 9.07 -16.56
N GLY A 304 -0.43 8.35 -16.98
CA GLY A 304 -0.66 8.00 -18.38
C GLY A 304 0.39 7.04 -18.93
N VAL A 305 0.74 6.00 -18.15
CA VAL A 305 1.75 5.01 -18.48
C VAL A 305 1.12 3.62 -18.55
N PRO A 306 1.40 2.83 -19.61
CA PRO A 306 0.96 1.45 -19.73
C PRO A 306 1.43 0.59 -18.57
N VAL A 307 0.70 -0.47 -18.22
CA VAL A 307 1.00 -1.34 -17.09
C VAL A 307 0.99 -2.82 -17.50
N ILE A 308 2.04 -3.54 -17.13
CA ILE A 308 2.06 -5.00 -17.05
C ILE A 308 2.01 -5.36 -15.57
N CYS A 309 1.03 -6.17 -15.15
CA CYS A 309 0.90 -6.60 -13.75
C CYS A 309 0.56 -8.07 -13.64
N SER A 310 0.67 -8.61 -12.41
CA SER A 310 0.25 -9.98 -12.14
C SER A 310 -1.25 -10.19 -12.32
N ASN A 311 -1.64 -11.41 -12.66
CA ASN A 311 -3.03 -11.85 -12.69
C ASN A 311 -3.51 -12.48 -11.36
N THR A 312 -2.75 -12.25 -10.28
CA THR A 312 -2.99 -12.83 -8.95
C THR A 312 -3.27 -11.76 -7.89
N THR A 313 -3.83 -12.17 -6.77
CA THR A 313 -4.12 -11.33 -5.60
C THR A 313 -5.05 -10.15 -5.94
N SER A 314 -4.74 -8.95 -5.47
CA SER A 314 -5.52 -7.74 -5.74
C SER A 314 -5.23 -7.10 -7.11
N MET A 315 -4.22 -7.58 -7.85
CA MET A 315 -3.81 -6.94 -9.11
C MET A 315 -4.92 -6.91 -10.18
N PRO A 316 -5.68 -7.99 -10.42
CA PRO A 316 -6.79 -7.97 -11.38
C PRO A 316 -7.87 -6.96 -11.03
N GLU A 317 -8.21 -6.85 -9.74
CA GLU A 317 -9.20 -5.89 -9.23
C GLU A 317 -8.76 -4.44 -9.48
N VAL A 318 -7.50 -4.14 -9.20
CA VAL A 318 -6.96 -2.79 -9.34
C VAL A 318 -6.73 -2.43 -10.81
N ALA A 319 -6.21 -3.36 -11.59
CA ALA A 319 -5.89 -3.15 -13.00
C ALA A 319 -7.14 -3.09 -13.90
N GLY A 320 -8.20 -3.83 -13.56
CA GLY A 320 -9.35 -3.99 -14.44
C GLY A 320 -8.93 -4.49 -15.82
N ASN A 321 -9.40 -3.81 -16.86
CA ASN A 321 -9.04 -4.08 -18.26
C ASN A 321 -7.97 -3.11 -18.82
N ALA A 322 -7.33 -2.32 -17.96
CA ALA A 322 -6.39 -1.26 -18.35
C ALA A 322 -4.92 -1.71 -18.37
N ALA A 323 -4.64 -2.96 -18.00
CA ALA A 323 -3.29 -3.51 -17.97
C ALA A 323 -3.21 -4.86 -18.68
N ILE A 324 -2.01 -5.24 -19.11
CA ILE A 324 -1.72 -6.62 -19.48
C ILE A 324 -1.47 -7.39 -18.18
N GLN A 325 -2.32 -8.37 -17.91
CA GLN A 325 -2.21 -9.24 -16.75
C GLN A 325 -1.48 -10.51 -17.15
N VAL A 326 -0.46 -10.88 -16.38
CA VAL A 326 0.43 -12.03 -16.65
C VAL A 326 0.53 -12.95 -15.43
N ASP A 327 0.84 -14.20 -15.66
CA ASP A 327 1.22 -15.11 -14.58
C ASP A 327 2.59 -14.72 -14.01
N PRO A 328 2.67 -14.26 -12.75
CA PRO A 328 3.95 -13.84 -12.14
C PRO A 328 4.98 -14.98 -12.00
N PHE A 329 4.55 -16.22 -12.13
CA PHE A 329 5.43 -17.39 -12.06
C PHE A 329 5.94 -17.83 -13.44
N ASN A 330 5.42 -17.25 -14.53
CA ASN A 330 5.79 -17.60 -15.90
C ASN A 330 6.63 -16.50 -16.55
N ILE A 331 7.94 -16.76 -16.68
CA ILE A 331 8.90 -15.82 -17.27
C ILE A 331 8.56 -15.50 -18.73
N ASN A 332 8.09 -16.48 -19.51
CA ASN A 332 7.74 -16.28 -20.92
C ASN A 332 6.51 -15.36 -21.06
N ASP A 333 5.53 -15.46 -20.16
CA ASP A 333 4.35 -14.62 -20.17
C ASP A 333 4.70 -13.15 -19.90
N ILE A 334 5.59 -12.92 -18.92
CA ILE A 334 6.11 -11.58 -18.60
C ILE A 334 6.91 -11.01 -19.78
N ALA A 335 7.83 -11.80 -20.36
CA ALA A 335 8.66 -11.38 -21.48
C ALA A 335 7.82 -11.10 -22.74
N GLY A 336 6.84 -11.96 -23.04
CA GLY A 336 5.90 -11.77 -24.14
C GLY A 336 5.06 -10.49 -23.99
N ALA A 337 4.62 -10.18 -22.77
CA ALA A 337 3.93 -8.91 -22.48
C ALA A 337 4.85 -7.70 -22.71
N MET A 338 6.12 -7.76 -22.30
CA MET A 338 7.12 -6.73 -22.60
C MET A 338 7.30 -6.53 -24.10
N GLY A 339 7.41 -7.64 -24.86
CA GLY A 339 7.54 -7.61 -26.33
C GLY A 339 6.32 -6.92 -26.98
N ARG A 340 5.10 -7.29 -26.58
CA ARG A 340 3.87 -6.66 -27.09
C ARG A 340 3.81 -5.16 -26.81
N VAL A 341 4.09 -4.76 -25.59
CA VAL A 341 4.04 -3.33 -25.19
C VAL A 341 5.11 -2.53 -25.92
N SER A 342 6.32 -3.06 -26.09
CA SER A 342 7.39 -2.34 -26.78
C SER A 342 7.13 -2.15 -28.27
N ALA A 343 6.52 -3.14 -28.95
CA ALA A 343 6.31 -3.15 -30.39
C ALA A 343 5.04 -2.40 -30.84
N ASP A 344 3.98 -2.31 -30.00
CA ASP A 344 2.66 -1.84 -30.42
C ASP A 344 2.26 -0.52 -29.74
N GLN A 345 2.39 0.59 -30.46
CA GLN A 345 1.97 1.91 -29.99
C GLN A 345 0.46 2.00 -29.77
N ARG A 346 -0.35 1.36 -30.64
CA ARG A 346 -1.82 1.41 -30.51
C ARG A 346 -2.29 0.70 -29.25
N LEU A 347 -1.64 -0.42 -28.90
CA LEU A 347 -1.88 -1.11 -27.66
C LEU A 347 -1.55 -0.20 -26.45
N ARG A 348 -0.42 0.50 -26.48
CA ARG A 348 -0.07 1.46 -25.40
C ARG A 348 -1.10 2.56 -25.26
N ASP A 349 -1.54 3.15 -26.37
CA ASP A 349 -2.53 4.22 -26.38
C ASP A 349 -3.88 3.74 -25.80
N ASP A 350 -4.34 2.55 -26.17
CA ASP A 350 -5.55 1.93 -25.63
C ASP A 350 -5.44 1.68 -24.11
N MET A 351 -4.30 1.13 -23.68
CA MET A 351 -4.02 0.90 -22.25
C MET A 351 -4.03 2.20 -21.45
N ILE A 352 -3.43 3.28 -21.97
CA ILE A 352 -3.42 4.60 -21.34
C ILE A 352 -4.84 5.14 -21.18
N GLN A 353 -5.67 5.10 -22.24
CA GLN A 353 -7.05 5.57 -22.18
C GLN A 353 -7.87 4.79 -21.15
N LYS A 354 -7.77 3.47 -21.14
CA LYS A 354 -8.41 2.62 -20.13
C LYS A 354 -7.89 2.91 -18.72
N GLY A 355 -6.60 3.18 -18.58
CA GLY A 355 -5.98 3.56 -17.30
C GLY A 355 -6.54 4.87 -16.75
N PHE A 356 -6.74 5.88 -17.60
CA PHE A 356 -7.38 7.14 -17.20
C PHE A 356 -8.84 6.97 -16.76
N VAL A 357 -9.57 6.00 -17.30
CA VAL A 357 -10.91 5.65 -16.82
C VAL A 357 -10.83 4.91 -15.49
N GLN A 358 -9.96 3.88 -15.40
CA GLN A 358 -9.84 3.00 -14.23
C GLN A 358 -9.39 3.77 -12.98
N LYS A 359 -8.45 4.71 -13.09
CA LYS A 359 -7.96 5.49 -11.94
C LYS A 359 -9.03 6.30 -11.21
N ASN A 360 -10.13 6.68 -11.89
CA ASN A 360 -11.15 7.56 -11.31
C ASN A 360 -11.91 6.91 -10.14
N ILE A 361 -11.85 5.58 -10.01
CA ILE A 361 -12.45 4.89 -8.86
C ILE A 361 -11.55 4.89 -7.62
N PHE A 362 -10.29 5.32 -7.74
CA PHE A 362 -9.27 5.28 -6.69
C PHE A 362 -8.91 6.71 -6.22
N THR A 363 -9.77 7.31 -5.43
CA THR A 363 -9.52 8.65 -4.87
C THR A 363 -9.44 8.60 -3.35
N TRP A 364 -8.59 9.44 -2.74
CA TRP A 364 -8.48 9.51 -1.29
C TRP A 364 -9.75 10.03 -0.63
N ASP A 365 -10.53 10.87 -1.31
CA ASP A 365 -11.82 11.35 -0.79
C ASP A 365 -12.84 10.20 -0.70
N ARG A 366 -12.89 9.32 -1.71
CA ARG A 366 -13.71 8.11 -1.65
C ARG A 366 -13.24 7.16 -0.56
N THR A 367 -11.93 6.93 -0.44
CA THR A 367 -11.35 6.09 0.62
C THR A 367 -11.72 6.64 2.01
N ALA A 368 -11.59 7.95 2.21
CA ALA A 368 -11.96 8.61 3.46
C ALA A 368 -13.46 8.46 3.78
N SER A 369 -14.33 8.66 2.79
CA SER A 369 -15.78 8.46 2.94
C SER A 369 -16.12 7.02 3.30
N LEU A 370 -15.58 6.03 2.58
CA LEU A 370 -15.81 4.61 2.86
C LEU A 370 -15.30 4.18 4.24
N LEU A 371 -14.14 4.72 4.66
CA LEU A 371 -13.61 4.45 6.00
C LEU A 371 -14.50 5.06 7.08
N TYR A 372 -15.00 6.27 6.87
CA TYR A 372 -15.92 6.90 7.81
C TYR A 372 -17.25 6.14 7.90
N ASP A 373 -17.83 5.71 6.79
CA ASP A 373 -19.00 4.84 6.76
C ASP A 373 -18.76 3.52 7.49
N CYS A 374 -17.57 2.94 7.38
CA CYS A 374 -17.18 1.74 8.12
C CYS A 374 -17.13 2.04 9.64
N ILE A 375 -16.64 3.22 10.04
CA ILE A 375 -16.66 3.67 11.44
C ILE A 375 -18.10 3.78 11.94
N LEU A 376 -18.98 4.42 11.20
CA LEU A 376 -20.41 4.57 11.59
C LEU A 376 -21.09 3.21 11.74
N ARG A 377 -20.88 2.29 10.80
CA ARG A 377 -21.41 0.93 10.87
C ARG A 377 -20.84 0.09 12.02
N ALA A 378 -19.69 0.48 12.57
CA ALA A 378 -19.10 -0.17 13.74
C ALA A 378 -19.72 0.30 15.06
N LEU A 379 -20.48 1.40 15.08
CA LEU A 379 -21.19 1.91 16.26
C LEU A 379 -22.49 1.14 16.53
N PRO A 380 -23.06 1.22 17.75
CA PRO A 380 -24.39 0.66 18.03
C PRO A 380 -25.45 1.35 17.17
N ALA A 381 -26.47 0.61 16.75
CA ALA A 381 -27.62 1.21 16.09
C ALA A 381 -28.29 2.25 17.03
N GLY A 382 -28.38 3.51 16.58
CA GLY A 382 -29.02 4.59 17.34
C GLY A 382 -28.08 5.41 18.24
N SER A 383 -26.76 5.34 18.05
CA SER A 383 -25.77 6.21 18.73
C SER A 383 -25.61 7.54 18.01
#